data_f38562e345a11c7a2fef2485ba2a1928
#
_entry.id   f38562e345a11c7a2fef2485ba2a1928
#
_cell.length_a   1.000
_cell.length_b   1.000
_cell.length_c   1.000
_cell.angle_alpha   90.00
_cell.angle_beta   90.00
_cell.angle_gamma   90.00
#
_symmetry.space_group_name_H-M   'P 1'
#
loop_
_entity.id
_entity.type
_entity.pdbx_description
1 polymer ?
#
loop_
_entity_poly.entity_id
_entity_poly.type
_entity_poly.pdbx_seq_one_letter_code
_entity_poly.pdbx_strand_id
1 'polypeptide(L)'
;MGNFMGGSAWAMSQQIADGYILVSERTYKRLERGELDKLAFEMEKLLREVRGEQVPLDDVQAIQHKNRKASRLMGAISQLRQYQLRLR
;
A
#
# COMPACT_ATOMS: atom_id res chain seq x y z
N MET A 1 16.39 2.21 13.11
CA MET A 1 15.41 3.11 12.51
C MET A 1 14.99 2.61 11.16
N GLY A 2 13.71 2.63 10.88
CA GLY A 2 13.20 2.14 9.61
C GLY A 2 13.45 3.10 8.46
N ASN A 3 13.50 2.54 7.27
CA ASN A 3 13.66 3.30 6.03
C ASN A 3 12.31 3.60 5.39
N PHE A 4 11.23 3.45 6.14
CA PHE A 4 9.89 3.69 5.62
C PHE A 4 9.61 5.17 5.44
N MET A 5 9.04 5.51 4.30
CA MET A 5 8.48 6.84 4.10
C MET A 5 7.32 7.02 5.07
N GLY A 6 7.32 8.14 5.79
CA GLY A 6 6.30 8.37 6.81
C GLY A 6 6.64 7.79 8.19
N GLY A 7 7.76 7.08 8.32
CA GLY A 7 8.29 6.64 9.61
C GLY A 7 7.94 5.23 10.04
N SER A 8 6.98 4.56 9.40
CA SER A 8 6.62 3.19 9.74
C SER A 8 5.93 2.52 8.54
N ALA A 9 5.87 1.19 8.58
CA ALA A 9 5.17 0.44 7.53
C ALA A 9 3.69 0.83 7.49
N TRP A 10 3.06 0.98 8.65
CA TRP A 10 1.67 1.39 8.71
C TRP A 10 1.45 2.77 8.10
N ALA A 11 2.27 3.75 8.49
CA ALA A 11 2.14 5.12 7.97
C ALA A 11 2.39 5.15 6.46
N MET A 12 3.39 4.40 5.99
CA MET A 12 3.69 4.33 4.56
C MET A 12 2.53 3.73 3.78
N SER A 13 1.90 2.67 4.29
CA SER A 13 0.76 2.05 3.63
C SER A 13 -0.41 3.03 3.51
N GLN A 14 -0.66 3.82 4.55
CA GLN A 14 -1.71 4.84 4.53
C GLN A 14 -1.43 5.90 3.46
N GLN A 15 -0.19 6.36 3.37
CA GLN A 15 0.18 7.38 2.40
C GLN A 15 0.10 6.85 0.96
N ILE A 16 0.40 5.58 0.75
CA ILE A 16 0.23 4.94 -0.56
C ILE A 16 -1.25 4.91 -0.93
N ALA A 17 -2.10 4.48 -0.01
CA ALA A 17 -3.54 4.40 -0.24
C ALA A 17 -4.14 5.77 -0.54
N ASP A 18 -3.66 6.81 0.14
CA ASP A 18 -4.17 8.16 -0.03
C ASP A 18 -3.57 8.88 -1.24
N GLY A 19 -2.59 8.26 -1.90
CA GLY A 19 -2.01 8.82 -3.12
C GLY A 19 -0.90 9.84 -2.88
N TYR A 20 -0.42 9.97 -1.65
CA TYR A 20 0.67 10.91 -1.34
C TYR A 20 2.03 10.36 -1.75
N ILE A 21 2.16 9.05 -1.87
CA ILE A 21 3.40 8.39 -2.27
C ILE A 21 3.14 7.53 -3.49
N LEU A 22 3.97 7.70 -4.53
CA LEU A 22 3.99 6.80 -5.67
C LEU A 22 5.18 5.88 -5.50
N VAL A 23 4.92 4.58 -5.42
CA VAL A 23 5.99 3.62 -5.22
C VAL A 23 6.54 3.12 -6.54
N SER A 24 7.82 2.76 -6.52
CA SER A 24 8.52 2.19 -7.66
C SER A 24 9.54 1.19 -7.12
N GLU A 25 10.21 0.49 -8.03
CA GLU A 25 11.27 -0.41 -7.62
C GLU A 25 12.33 0.32 -6.79
N ARG A 26 12.63 1.57 -7.15
CA ARG A 26 13.59 2.39 -6.41
C ARG A 26 13.18 2.58 -4.96
N THR A 27 11.89 2.75 -4.72
CA THR A 27 11.35 2.86 -3.36
C THR A 27 11.65 1.62 -2.55
N TYR A 28 11.41 0.44 -3.13
CA TYR A 28 11.59 -0.83 -2.43
C TYR A 28 13.06 -1.18 -2.24
N LYS A 29 13.95 -0.70 -3.11
CA LYS A 29 15.39 -0.93 -2.96
C LYS A 29 15.95 -0.35 -1.68
N ARG A 30 15.29 0.65 -1.12
CA ARG A 30 15.72 1.30 0.12
C ARG A 30 15.32 0.51 1.36
N LEU A 31 14.47 -0.49 1.21
CA LEU A 31 13.96 -1.27 2.32
C LEU A 31 14.68 -2.60 2.43
N GLU A 32 14.92 -3.05 3.67
CA GLU A 32 15.47 -4.36 3.92
C GLU A 32 14.38 -5.42 3.78
N ARG A 33 14.78 -6.70 3.68
CA ARG A 33 13.81 -7.79 3.49
C ARG A 33 12.72 -7.81 4.56
N GLY A 34 13.12 -7.65 5.83
CA GLY A 34 12.15 -7.62 6.91
C GLY A 34 11.21 -6.43 6.81
N GLU A 35 11.71 -5.29 6.34
CA GLU A 35 10.89 -4.10 6.14
C GLU A 35 9.91 -4.30 5.00
N LEU A 36 10.34 -4.95 3.92
CA LEU A 36 9.45 -5.28 2.80
C LEU A 36 8.30 -6.17 3.25
N ASP A 37 8.60 -7.17 4.08
CA ASP A 37 7.57 -8.06 4.61
C ASP A 37 6.56 -7.30 5.48
N LYS A 38 7.06 -6.39 6.32
CA LYS A 38 6.19 -5.57 7.16
C LYS A 38 5.30 -4.66 6.33
N LEU A 39 5.88 -4.04 5.30
CA LEU A 39 5.10 -3.15 4.42
C LEU A 39 4.04 -3.94 3.67
N ALA A 40 4.40 -5.12 3.15
CA ALA A 40 3.43 -5.98 2.47
C ALA A 40 2.28 -6.36 3.39
N PHE A 41 2.60 -6.73 4.63
CA PHE A 41 1.59 -7.08 5.62
C PHE A 41 0.63 -5.91 5.87
N GLU A 42 1.17 -4.73 6.10
CA GLU A 42 0.34 -3.55 6.37
C GLU A 42 -0.51 -3.14 5.16
N MET A 43 0.07 -3.21 3.97
CA MET A 43 -0.70 -2.90 2.75
C MET A 43 -1.82 -3.90 2.52
N GLU A 44 -1.56 -5.18 2.72
CA GLU A 44 -2.58 -6.22 2.54
C GLU A 44 -3.68 -6.10 3.59
N LYS A 45 -3.31 -5.79 4.82
CA LYS A 45 -4.27 -5.54 5.89
C LYS A 45 -5.15 -4.33 5.57
N LEU A 46 -4.53 -3.24 5.15
CA LEU A 46 -5.27 -2.03 4.80
C LEU A 46 -6.19 -2.27 3.61
N LEU A 47 -5.73 -3.04 2.63
CA LEU A 47 -6.56 -3.38 1.47
C LEU A 47 -7.82 -4.13 1.89
N ARG A 48 -7.69 -5.08 2.84
CA ARG A 48 -8.85 -5.78 3.36
C ARG A 48 -9.82 -4.84 4.07
N GLU A 49 -9.27 -3.90 4.85
CA GLU A 49 -10.08 -2.90 5.54
C GLU A 49 -10.81 -2.00 4.55
N VAL A 50 -10.12 -1.54 3.50
CA VAL A 50 -10.73 -0.68 2.49
C VAL A 50 -11.83 -1.42 1.74
N ARG A 51 -11.60 -2.68 1.38
CA ARG A 51 -12.60 -3.48 0.68
C ARG A 51 -13.83 -3.76 1.54
N GLY A 52 -13.63 -3.85 2.85
CA GLY A 52 -14.72 -4.07 3.79
C GLY A 52 -15.49 -2.81 4.16
N GLU A 53 -15.01 -1.65 3.74
CA GLU A 53 -15.68 -0.38 4.02
C GLU A 53 -17.05 -0.35 3.37
N GLN A 54 -18.05 0.00 4.17
CA GLN A 54 -19.40 0.16 3.65
C GLN A 54 -19.63 1.61 3.30
N VAL A 55 -19.99 1.87 2.04
CA VAL A 55 -20.28 3.22 1.58
C VAL A 55 -21.70 3.23 1.02
N PRO A 56 -22.44 4.35 1.17
CA PRO A 56 -23.77 4.43 0.59
C PRO A 56 -23.74 4.25 -0.92
N LEU A 57 -24.71 3.51 -1.45
CA LEU A 57 -24.75 3.20 -2.88
C LEU A 57 -24.97 4.43 -3.74
N ASP A 58 -25.55 5.49 -3.16
CA ASP A 58 -25.80 6.74 -3.87
C ASP A 58 -24.68 7.76 -3.72
N ASP A 59 -23.65 7.45 -2.92
CA ASP A 59 -22.52 8.35 -2.72
C ASP A 59 -21.40 7.97 -3.70
N VAL A 60 -21.48 8.53 -4.89
CA VAL A 60 -20.53 8.23 -5.98
C VAL A 60 -19.11 8.60 -5.59
N GLN A 61 -18.93 9.73 -4.90
CA GLN A 61 -17.60 10.17 -4.51
C GLN A 61 -16.95 9.22 -3.50
N ALA A 62 -17.73 8.74 -2.54
CA ALA A 62 -17.23 7.77 -1.55
C ALA A 62 -16.86 6.46 -2.22
N ILE A 63 -17.66 5.99 -3.17
CA ILE A 63 -17.38 4.77 -3.92
C ILE A 63 -16.08 4.92 -4.73
N GLN A 64 -15.93 6.04 -5.44
CA GLN A 64 -14.72 6.29 -6.22
C GLN A 64 -13.49 6.39 -5.34
N HIS A 65 -13.60 7.04 -4.19
CA HIS A 65 -12.49 7.19 -3.26
C HIS A 65 -12.03 5.84 -2.74
N LYS A 66 -12.98 5.00 -2.34
CA LYS A 66 -12.71 3.64 -1.90
C LYS A 66 -11.99 2.83 -3.01
N ASN A 67 -12.51 2.91 -4.22
CA ASN A 67 -11.95 2.17 -5.35
C ASN A 67 -10.53 2.63 -5.69
N ARG A 68 -10.25 3.93 -5.58
CA ARG A 68 -8.91 4.45 -5.81
C ARG A 68 -7.92 3.96 -4.77
N LYS A 69 -8.32 3.95 -3.50
CA LYS A 69 -7.46 3.41 -2.43
C LYS A 69 -7.13 1.95 -2.68
N ALA A 70 -8.15 1.16 -3.01
CA ALA A 70 -7.95 -0.26 -3.28
C ALA A 70 -7.02 -0.47 -4.48
N SER A 71 -7.22 0.29 -5.54
CA SER A 71 -6.41 0.19 -6.74
C SER A 71 -4.94 0.55 -6.48
N ARG A 72 -4.70 1.62 -5.74
CA ARG A 72 -3.34 2.04 -5.37
C ARG A 72 -2.64 0.97 -4.55
N LEU A 73 -3.34 0.40 -3.58
CA LEU A 73 -2.78 -0.66 -2.74
C LEU A 73 -2.49 -1.92 -3.55
N MET A 74 -3.41 -2.33 -4.40
CA MET A 74 -3.19 -3.51 -5.24
C MET A 74 -1.97 -3.35 -6.14
N GLY A 75 -1.82 -2.19 -6.76
CA GLY A 75 -0.67 -1.91 -7.62
C GLY A 75 0.63 -1.91 -6.83
N ALA A 76 0.65 -1.28 -5.66
CA ALA A 76 1.84 -1.22 -4.83
C ALA A 76 2.22 -2.61 -4.30
N ILE A 77 1.26 -3.40 -3.89
CA ILE A 77 1.50 -4.77 -3.41
C ILE A 77 2.08 -5.62 -4.55
N SER A 78 1.51 -5.52 -5.74
CA SER A 78 2.00 -6.27 -6.90
C SER A 78 3.45 -5.92 -7.19
N GLN A 79 3.80 -4.64 -7.21
CA GLN A 79 5.18 -4.20 -7.46
C GLN A 79 6.12 -4.72 -6.37
N LEU A 80 5.69 -4.68 -5.12
CA LEU A 80 6.50 -5.16 -4.01
C LEU A 80 6.77 -6.65 -4.14
N ARG A 81 5.75 -7.44 -4.43
CA ARG A 81 5.89 -8.89 -4.59
C ARG A 81 6.80 -9.24 -5.76
N GLN A 82 6.69 -8.53 -6.87
CA GLN A 82 7.58 -8.73 -8.01
C GLN A 82 9.02 -8.41 -7.64
N TYR A 83 9.23 -7.34 -6.89
CA TYR A 83 10.56 -6.98 -6.42
C TYR A 83 11.13 -8.05 -5.50
N GLN A 84 10.31 -8.58 -4.58
CA GLN A 84 10.74 -9.64 -3.68
C GLN A 84 11.17 -10.90 -4.44
N LEU A 85 10.49 -11.21 -5.53
CA LEU A 85 10.87 -12.37 -6.36
C LEU A 85 12.26 -12.19 -6.97
N ARG A 86 12.63 -10.96 -7.31
CA ARG A 86 13.96 -10.69 -7.88
C ARG A 86 15.08 -10.81 -6.86
N LEU A 87 14.74 -10.71 -5.57
CA LEU A 87 15.74 -10.79 -4.51
C LEU A 87 16.14 -12.24 -4.16
N ARG A 88 15.51 -13.21 -4.75
CA ARG A 88 15.80 -14.63 -4.51
C ARG A 88 17.03 -15.10 -5.27
#